data_a0eeaed56a4ab214d90fa718b902dc65
#
_entry.id   a0eeaed56a4ab214d90fa718b902dc65
#
_cell.length_a   1.000
_cell.length_b   1.000
_cell.length_c   1.000
_cell.angle_alpha   90.00
_cell.angle_beta   90.00
_cell.angle_gamma   90.00
#
_symmetry.space_group_name_H-M   'P 1'
#
loop_
_entity.id
_entity.type
_entity.pdbx_description
1 polymer ?
#
loop_
_entity_poly.entity_id
_entity_poly.type
_entity_poly.pdbx_seq_one_letter_code
_entity_poly.pdbx_strand_id
1 'polypeptide(L)'
;MRVAFHFFILMLFCGSASAQSGYWQQDLRYTIKAELSEADQSIRASEKIVYKNNSPTTLPFIWFHLWPNAYSNDQTALIRQIKSDSSRSKKMENYGKGSIE
;
A
#
# COMPACT_ATOMS: atom_id res chain seq x y z
N MET A 1 -32.76 27.43 40.00
CA MET A 1 -31.58 26.77 40.59
C MET A 1 -31.31 25.36 39.99
N ARG A 2 -32.29 24.52 39.71
CA ARG A 2 -32.08 23.16 39.16
C ARG A 2 -31.50 23.18 37.77
N VAL A 3 -31.90 24.07 36.87
CA VAL A 3 -31.41 24.16 35.48
C VAL A 3 -29.93 24.63 35.43
N ALA A 4 -29.56 25.57 36.26
CA ALA A 4 -28.15 26.08 36.33
C ALA A 4 -27.20 24.98 36.82
N PHE A 5 -27.64 24.09 37.69
CA PHE A 5 -26.85 22.96 38.17
C PHE A 5 -26.57 21.90 37.09
N HIS A 6 -27.56 21.64 36.23
CA HIS A 6 -27.36 20.71 35.09
C HIS A 6 -26.44 21.30 34.02
N PHE A 7 -26.51 22.61 33.82
CA PHE A 7 -25.59 23.30 32.88
C PHE A 7 -24.13 23.26 33.36
N PHE A 8 -23.92 23.38 34.66
CA PHE A 8 -22.61 23.31 35.28
C PHE A 8 -22.00 21.90 35.20
N ILE A 9 -22.81 20.86 35.40
CA ILE A 9 -22.37 19.45 35.21
C ILE A 9 -22.03 19.16 33.75
N LEU A 10 -22.79 19.67 32.79
CA LEU A 10 -22.53 19.48 31.36
C LEU A 10 -21.21 20.16 30.92
N MET A 11 -20.89 21.33 31.48
CA MET A 11 -19.61 22.04 31.23
C MET A 11 -18.40 21.30 31.79
N LEU A 12 -18.54 20.58 32.90
CA LEU A 12 -17.47 19.77 33.48
C LEU A 12 -17.11 18.55 32.63
N PHE A 13 -18.07 18.02 31.85
CA PHE A 13 -17.85 16.87 30.96
C PHE A 13 -17.17 17.26 29.63
N CYS A 14 -17.25 18.50 29.19
CA CYS A 14 -16.60 18.98 27.95
C CYS A 14 -15.08 19.18 28.08
N GLY A 15 -14.52 19.17 29.27
CA GLY A 15 -13.11 19.49 29.53
C GLY A 15 -12.09 18.37 29.29
N SER A 16 -12.50 17.16 28.91
CA SER A 16 -11.61 15.98 28.82
C SER A 16 -11.34 15.51 27.38
N ALA A 17 -11.54 16.33 26.36
CA ALA A 17 -11.06 16.01 25.02
C ALA A 17 -9.53 16.20 24.96
N SER A 18 -8.77 15.26 25.48
CA SER A 18 -7.32 15.18 25.22
C SER A 18 -7.15 14.89 23.74
N ALA A 19 -6.84 15.91 22.95
CA ALA A 19 -6.35 15.70 21.58
C ALA A 19 -5.14 14.77 21.67
N GLN A 20 -5.16 13.66 20.93
CA GLN A 20 -4.05 12.71 20.90
C GLN A 20 -2.77 13.43 20.49
N SER A 21 -1.95 13.78 21.46
CA SER A 21 -0.58 14.22 21.25
C SER A 21 0.23 13.01 20.85
N GLY A 22 0.59 12.91 19.57
CA GLY A 22 1.41 11.79 19.09
C GLY A 22 1.09 11.33 17.70
N TYR A 23 0.28 12.07 16.94
CA TYR A 23 0.09 11.78 15.52
C TYR A 23 1.40 12.04 14.77
N TRP A 24 1.86 11.02 14.07
CA TRP A 24 2.99 11.10 13.13
C TRP A 24 2.59 10.48 11.80
N GLN A 25 3.09 11.04 10.71
CA GLN A 25 2.88 10.55 9.36
C GLN A 25 4.23 10.22 8.75
N GLN A 26 4.31 9.07 8.09
CA GLN A 26 5.49 8.68 7.35
C GLN A 26 5.63 9.55 6.09
N ASP A 27 6.87 9.83 5.71
CA ASP A 27 7.19 10.55 4.48
C ASP A 27 7.80 9.59 3.46
N LEU A 28 7.23 9.61 2.25
CA LEU A 28 7.70 8.80 1.13
C LEU A 28 7.99 9.69 -0.07
N ARG A 29 9.15 9.47 -0.67
CA ARG A 29 9.52 10.10 -1.92
C ARG A 29 9.83 9.05 -2.96
N TYR A 30 9.15 9.14 -4.09
CA TYR A 30 9.34 8.26 -5.24
C TYR A 30 10.09 9.01 -6.34
N THR A 31 11.04 8.32 -6.97
CA THR A 31 11.68 8.77 -8.22
C THR A 31 11.56 7.62 -9.20
N ILE A 32 10.74 7.80 -10.23
CA ILE A 32 10.44 6.77 -11.22
C ILE A 32 11.03 7.22 -12.55
N LYS A 33 11.78 6.32 -13.22
CA LYS A 33 12.25 6.46 -14.59
C LYS A 33 11.66 5.32 -15.37
N ALA A 34 10.95 5.64 -16.45
CA ALA A 34 10.31 4.65 -17.32
C ALA A 34 10.65 4.94 -18.78
N GLU A 35 10.89 3.88 -19.53
CA GLU A 35 11.17 3.90 -20.97
C GLU A 35 10.26 2.90 -21.67
N LEU A 36 9.58 3.36 -22.72
CA LEU A 36 8.74 2.54 -23.57
C LEU A 36 9.53 2.11 -24.81
N SER A 37 9.62 0.81 -25.04
CA SER A 37 10.13 0.25 -26.30
C SER A 37 8.94 -0.21 -27.16
N GLU A 38 8.65 0.52 -28.22
CA GLU A 38 7.61 0.16 -29.18
C GLU A 38 7.98 -1.11 -29.97
N ALA A 39 9.28 -1.28 -30.27
CA ALA A 39 9.78 -2.42 -31.01
C ALA A 39 9.54 -3.74 -30.27
N ASP A 40 9.76 -3.75 -28.96
CA ASP A 40 9.63 -4.93 -28.10
C ASP A 40 8.26 -4.99 -27.40
N GLN A 41 7.43 -3.96 -27.58
CA GLN A 41 6.16 -3.77 -26.84
C GLN A 41 6.35 -3.94 -25.32
N SER A 42 7.43 -3.36 -24.81
CA SER A 42 7.81 -3.49 -23.41
C SER A 42 8.05 -2.14 -22.73
N ILE A 43 7.90 -2.12 -21.42
CA ILE A 43 8.25 -0.98 -20.57
C ILE A 43 9.39 -1.44 -19.64
N ARG A 44 10.47 -0.67 -19.65
CA ARG A 44 11.53 -0.79 -18.66
C ARG A 44 11.42 0.37 -17.69
N ALA A 45 11.39 0.08 -16.40
CA ALA A 45 11.30 1.12 -15.39
C ALA A 45 12.21 0.82 -14.21
N SER A 46 12.66 1.88 -13.56
CA SER A 46 13.34 1.82 -12.28
C SER A 46 12.67 2.77 -11.31
N GLU A 47 12.55 2.36 -10.07
CA GLU A 47 11.96 3.14 -8.99
C GLU A 47 12.93 3.22 -7.81
N LYS A 48 13.12 4.44 -7.32
CA LYS A 48 13.83 4.71 -6.06
C LYS A 48 12.83 5.23 -5.05
N ILE A 49 12.71 4.52 -3.94
CA ILE A 49 11.84 4.88 -2.83
C ILE A 49 12.71 5.37 -1.68
N VAL A 50 12.46 6.58 -1.21
CA VAL A 50 13.04 7.10 0.02
C VAL A 50 11.94 7.14 1.07
N TYR A 51 12.06 6.30 2.08
CA TYR A 51 11.15 6.22 3.19
C TYR A 51 11.75 6.90 4.41
N LYS A 52 11.05 7.88 4.97
CA LYS A 52 11.44 8.53 6.22
C LYS A 52 10.49 8.08 7.33
N ASN A 53 11.05 7.40 8.31
CA ASN A 53 10.31 7.01 9.50
C ASN A 53 10.22 8.21 10.46
N ASN A 54 9.05 8.80 10.57
CA ASN A 54 8.78 9.90 11.50
C ASN A 54 8.18 9.42 12.82
N SER A 55 8.00 8.08 12.99
CA SER A 55 7.53 7.53 14.25
C SER A 55 8.65 7.51 15.31
N PRO A 56 8.31 7.53 16.59
CA PRO A 56 9.30 7.39 17.67
C PRO A 56 9.92 5.98 17.75
N THR A 57 9.35 5.02 17.01
CA THR A 57 9.79 3.62 17.04
C THR A 57 10.62 3.30 15.80
N THR A 58 11.77 2.65 15.98
CA THR A 58 12.60 2.17 14.88
C THR A 58 11.91 1.03 14.13
N LEU A 59 11.92 1.10 12.81
CA LEU A 59 11.46 0.02 11.95
C LEU A 59 12.66 -0.87 11.58
N PRO A 60 12.66 -2.15 11.95
CA PRO A 60 13.76 -3.07 11.62
C PRO A 60 13.76 -3.47 10.14
N PHE A 61 12.61 -3.44 9.46
CA PHE A 61 12.45 -3.78 8.05
C PHE A 61 11.17 -3.19 7.48
N ILE A 62 11.08 -3.18 6.16
CA ILE A 62 9.89 -2.80 5.40
C ILE A 62 9.58 -3.92 4.41
N TRP A 63 8.32 -4.36 4.37
CA TRP A 63 7.86 -5.34 3.40
C TRP A 63 7.33 -4.66 2.13
N PHE A 64 7.73 -5.17 0.98
CA PHE A 64 7.20 -4.76 -0.32
C PHE A 64 6.46 -5.91 -0.99
N HIS A 65 5.28 -5.63 -1.50
CA HIS A 65 4.53 -6.55 -2.35
C HIS A 65 4.95 -6.41 -3.80
N LEU A 66 5.62 -7.42 -4.34
CA LEU A 66 6.05 -7.44 -5.73
C LEU A 66 4.99 -8.16 -6.59
N TRP A 67 3.83 -7.55 -6.75
CA TRP A 67 2.70 -8.12 -7.50
C TRP A 67 3.05 -8.56 -8.93
N PRO A 68 3.86 -7.80 -9.73
CA PRO A 68 4.23 -8.24 -11.07
C PRO A 68 4.93 -9.58 -11.09
N ASN A 69 5.69 -9.94 -10.03
CA ASN A 69 6.40 -11.22 -9.97
C ASN A 69 5.46 -12.44 -9.90
N ALA A 70 4.20 -12.24 -9.46
CA ALA A 70 3.19 -13.29 -9.52
C ALA A 70 2.84 -13.70 -10.97
N TYR A 71 3.11 -12.80 -11.94
CA TYR A 71 2.88 -13.00 -13.38
C TYR A 71 4.18 -13.19 -14.18
N SER A 72 5.33 -13.35 -13.53
CA SER A 72 6.63 -13.38 -14.20
C SER A 72 6.78 -14.57 -15.14
N ASN A 73 6.19 -15.71 -14.81
CA ASN A 73 6.27 -16.93 -15.62
C ASN A 73 5.13 -17.90 -15.28
N ASP A 74 5.06 -18.99 -16.05
CA ASP A 74 4.01 -20.00 -15.93
C ASP A 74 4.13 -20.93 -14.71
N GLN A 75 5.21 -20.82 -13.94
CA GLN A 75 5.49 -21.65 -12.77
C GLN A 75 5.13 -20.98 -11.44
N THR A 76 4.71 -19.73 -11.47
CA THR A 76 4.31 -19.03 -10.23
C THR A 76 3.07 -19.70 -9.61
N ALA A 77 2.93 -19.58 -8.29
CA ALA A 77 1.80 -20.16 -7.57
C ALA A 77 0.45 -19.63 -8.10
N LEU A 78 0.38 -18.32 -8.38
CA LEU A 78 -0.81 -17.69 -8.93
C LEU A 78 -1.19 -18.28 -10.29
N ILE A 79 -0.24 -18.36 -11.22
CA ILE A 79 -0.52 -18.86 -12.56
C ILE A 79 -0.91 -20.35 -12.55
N ARG A 80 -0.26 -21.16 -11.71
CA ARG A 80 -0.66 -22.56 -11.52
C ARG A 80 -2.09 -22.67 -10.99
N GLN A 81 -2.46 -21.83 -10.02
CA GLN A 81 -3.82 -21.81 -9.48
C GLN A 81 -4.85 -21.39 -10.54
N ILE A 82 -4.54 -20.36 -11.36
CA ILE A 82 -5.42 -19.92 -12.44
C ILE A 82 -5.60 -21.00 -13.50
N LYS A 83 -4.51 -21.69 -13.89
CA LYS A 83 -4.55 -22.79 -14.87
C LYS A 83 -5.34 -24.00 -14.37
N SER A 84 -5.37 -24.26 -13.07
CA SER A 84 -6.19 -25.32 -12.48
C SER A 84 -7.68 -25.01 -12.45
N ASP A 85 -8.06 -23.73 -12.58
CA ASP A 85 -9.45 -23.29 -12.64
C ASP A 85 -9.85 -23.06 -14.12
N SER A 86 -10.64 -23.97 -14.67
CA SER A 86 -11.05 -23.93 -16.08
C SER A 86 -11.84 -22.67 -16.46
N SER A 87 -12.53 -22.04 -15.53
CA SER A 87 -13.29 -20.80 -15.75
C SER A 87 -12.39 -19.58 -15.90
N ARG A 88 -11.27 -19.55 -15.17
CA ARG A 88 -10.28 -18.46 -15.17
C ARG A 88 -9.22 -18.64 -16.25
N SER A 89 -8.88 -19.87 -16.58
CA SER A 89 -7.87 -20.22 -17.58
C SER A 89 -8.16 -19.60 -18.94
N LYS A 90 -9.39 -19.69 -19.45
CA LYS A 90 -9.81 -19.07 -20.72
C LYS A 90 -9.67 -17.56 -20.76
N LYS A 91 -9.86 -16.90 -19.60
CA LYS A 91 -9.81 -15.43 -19.50
C LYS A 91 -8.38 -14.88 -19.45
N MET A 92 -7.41 -15.75 -19.15
CA MET A 92 -6.00 -15.41 -18.95
C MET A 92 -5.07 -15.97 -20.03
N GLU A 93 -5.60 -16.37 -21.18
CA GLU A 93 -4.82 -17.01 -22.26
C GLU A 93 -3.71 -16.11 -22.81
N ASN A 94 -3.89 -14.77 -22.74
CA ASN A 94 -2.94 -13.77 -23.23
C ASN A 94 -2.58 -12.74 -22.16
N TYR A 95 -2.18 -13.15 -20.96
CA TYR A 95 -1.72 -12.20 -19.95
C TYR A 95 -0.29 -11.72 -20.23
N GLY A 96 -0.04 -10.42 -19.99
CA GLY A 96 1.31 -9.87 -20.04
C GLY A 96 2.18 -10.42 -18.91
N LYS A 97 3.42 -10.79 -19.23
CA LYS A 97 4.41 -11.21 -18.23
C LYS A 97 5.20 -10.00 -17.74
N GLY A 98 5.52 -9.97 -16.45
CA GLY A 98 6.30 -8.91 -15.85
C GLY A 98 7.02 -9.38 -14.60
N SER A 99 8.16 -8.74 -14.30
CA SER A 99 8.92 -9.00 -13.08
C SER A 99 9.54 -7.71 -12.55
N ILE A 100 9.81 -7.70 -11.26
CA ILE A 100 10.58 -6.67 -10.57
C ILE A 100 11.77 -7.37 -9.92
N GLU A 101 12.97 -6.82 -10.12
CA GLU A 101 14.23 -7.26 -9.53
C GLU A 101 14.70 -6.29 -8.45
#